data_a64f31929a8bd3680ab5c2dbb7f523ca
#
_entry.id   a64f31929a8bd3680ab5c2dbb7f523ca
#
_cell.length_a   1.000
_cell.length_b   1.000
_cell.length_c   1.000
_cell.angle_alpha   90.00
_cell.angle_beta   90.00
_cell.angle_gamma   90.00
#
_symmetry.space_group_name_H-M   'P 1'
#
loop_
_entity.id
_entity.type
_entity.pdbx_description
1 polymer ?
#
loop_
_entity_poly.entity_id
_entity_poly.type
_entity_poly.pdbx_seq_one_letter_code
_entity_poly.pdbx_strand_id
1 'polypeptide(L)'
;DKITEQKRINPFFEDYGTPHYTIPFPKIKTSDYEEAFMEGIRRDDELIEKMVNDPSTPTFENTLARVDVEKGERYYDLLDRVSTVFSCMLSAETNDELDALAQKMSPILNEKLFERIKYVYDHPNRELTPEEQMLLNKSYDGFVRSGALLDASGKEQLRKLTEEASMLALQFSQNVLKETKALELHIT
;
A
#
# COMPACT_ATOMS: atom_id res chain seq x y z
N ASP A 1 27.29 31.60 -18.81
CA ASP A 1 26.78 30.26 -19.13
C ASP A 1 26.08 29.72 -17.90
N LYS A 2 24.73 29.86 -17.87
CA LYS A 2 23.89 29.20 -16.88
C LYS A 2 23.75 27.74 -17.31
N ILE A 3 24.53 26.85 -16.70
CA ILE A 3 24.27 25.42 -16.77
C ILE A 3 22.94 25.20 -16.04
N THR A 4 21.89 24.96 -16.80
CA THR A 4 20.60 24.51 -16.27
C THR A 4 20.86 23.12 -15.72
N GLU A 5 21.00 22.96 -14.40
CA GLU A 5 20.96 21.66 -13.77
C GLU A 5 19.64 20.98 -14.18
N GLN A 6 19.73 19.98 -15.03
CA GLN A 6 18.58 19.13 -15.33
C GLN A 6 18.19 18.48 -14.00
N LYS A 7 17.05 18.90 -13.46
CA LYS A 7 16.50 18.33 -12.23
C LYS A 7 16.36 16.82 -12.44
N ARG A 8 17.09 16.02 -11.65
CA ARG A 8 16.99 14.55 -11.69
C ARG A 8 15.53 14.15 -11.48
N ILE A 9 15.02 13.32 -12.36
CA ILE A 9 13.65 12.77 -12.24
C ILE A 9 13.75 11.49 -11.40
N ASN A 10 12.80 11.34 -10.48
CA ASN A 10 12.67 10.13 -9.67
C ASN A 10 12.33 8.94 -10.58
N PRO A 11 13.11 7.85 -10.56
CA PRO A 11 12.90 6.69 -11.44
C PRO A 11 11.51 6.04 -11.33
N PHE A 12 10.83 6.20 -10.20
CA PHE A 12 9.47 5.68 -10.02
C PHE A 12 8.40 6.43 -10.84
N PHE A 13 8.69 7.64 -11.32
CA PHE A 13 7.73 8.46 -12.08
C PHE A 13 7.82 8.24 -13.58
N GLU A 14 8.80 7.49 -14.04
CA GLU A 14 9.04 7.22 -15.46
C GLU A 14 8.98 5.71 -15.75
N ASP A 15 8.88 5.39 -17.03
CA ASP A 15 9.17 4.03 -17.50
C ASP A 15 10.66 3.75 -17.28
N TYR A 16 10.97 2.59 -16.71
CA TYR A 16 12.37 2.23 -16.41
C TYR A 16 13.25 2.17 -17.66
N GLY A 17 12.67 1.91 -18.83
CA GLY A 17 13.41 1.81 -20.11
C GLY A 17 14.47 0.70 -20.11
N THR A 18 14.39 -0.23 -19.15
CA THR A 18 15.32 -1.34 -18.97
C THR A 18 14.83 -2.58 -19.70
N PRO A 19 15.73 -3.50 -20.14
CA PRO A 19 15.33 -4.78 -20.70
C PRO A 19 14.44 -5.55 -19.72
N HIS A 20 13.30 -6.07 -20.23
CA HIS A 20 12.30 -6.79 -19.45
C HIS A 20 11.74 -6.03 -18.26
N TYR A 21 11.72 -4.70 -18.31
CA TYR A 21 11.25 -3.83 -17.21
C TYR A 21 11.92 -4.09 -15.86
N THR A 22 13.19 -4.52 -15.89
CA THR A 22 13.95 -4.76 -14.66
C THR A 22 14.12 -3.47 -13.86
N ILE A 23 14.05 -3.58 -12.53
CA ILE A 23 14.16 -2.43 -11.62
C ILE A 23 15.56 -1.84 -11.68
N PRO A 24 15.72 -0.54 -11.96
CA PRO A 24 17.03 0.10 -12.05
C PRO A 24 17.59 0.46 -10.67
N PHE A 25 17.78 -0.52 -9.77
CA PHE A 25 18.24 -0.32 -8.39
C PHE A 25 19.42 0.67 -8.25
N PRO A 26 20.45 0.65 -9.13
CA PRO A 26 21.56 1.60 -9.00
C PRO A 26 21.17 3.08 -9.19
N LYS A 27 19.99 3.34 -9.77
CA LYS A 27 19.48 4.70 -10.00
C LYS A 27 18.54 5.18 -8.90
N ILE A 28 18.05 4.27 -8.02
CA ILE A 28 17.07 4.56 -6.99
C ILE A 28 17.82 4.97 -5.70
N LYS A 29 17.41 6.09 -5.11
CA LYS A 29 17.87 6.57 -3.82
C LYS A 29 16.79 6.36 -2.75
N THR A 30 17.17 6.31 -1.48
CA THR A 30 16.21 6.19 -0.37
C THR A 30 15.15 7.29 -0.40
N SER A 31 15.54 8.52 -0.70
CA SER A 31 14.60 9.66 -0.84
C SER A 31 13.58 9.50 -1.97
N ASP A 32 13.86 8.69 -2.98
CA ASP A 32 12.93 8.44 -4.09
C ASP A 32 11.73 7.62 -3.64
N TYR A 33 11.92 6.72 -2.68
CA TYR A 33 10.83 5.92 -2.10
C TYR A 33 9.81 6.81 -1.39
N GLU A 34 10.26 7.73 -0.51
CA GLU A 34 9.34 8.61 0.22
C GLU A 34 8.53 9.48 -0.73
N GLU A 35 9.18 10.11 -1.72
CA GLU A 35 8.52 10.94 -2.72
C GLU A 35 7.49 10.14 -3.53
N ALA A 36 7.85 8.91 -3.96
CA ALA A 36 6.97 8.05 -4.73
C ALA A 36 5.80 7.50 -3.91
N PHE A 37 6.01 7.17 -2.63
CA PHE A 37 4.93 6.78 -1.71
C PHE A 37 3.91 7.91 -1.54
N MET A 38 4.38 9.12 -1.22
CA MET A 38 3.49 10.27 -1.02
C MET A 38 2.68 10.61 -2.26
N GLU A 39 3.31 10.58 -3.43
CA GLU A 39 2.61 10.80 -4.70
C GLU A 39 1.64 9.66 -5.02
N GLY A 40 2.00 8.40 -4.76
CA GLY A 40 1.12 7.25 -4.93
C GLY A 40 -0.13 7.35 -4.05
N ILE A 41 0.05 7.65 -2.76
CA ILE A 41 -1.06 7.89 -1.82
C ILE A 41 -1.95 9.03 -2.31
N ARG A 42 -1.38 10.17 -2.72
CA ARG A 42 -2.13 11.30 -3.25
C ARG A 42 -2.99 10.94 -4.46
N ARG A 43 -2.47 10.11 -5.37
CA ARG A 43 -3.24 9.64 -6.55
C ARG A 43 -4.37 8.70 -6.16
N ASP A 44 -4.13 7.82 -5.21
CA ASP A 44 -5.15 6.92 -4.67
C ASP A 44 -6.25 7.71 -3.94
N ASP A 45 -5.88 8.69 -3.12
CA ASP A 45 -6.82 9.56 -2.42
C ASP A 45 -7.70 10.34 -3.40
N GLU A 46 -7.14 10.92 -4.48
CA GLU A 46 -7.92 11.61 -5.50
C GLU A 46 -8.94 10.69 -6.21
N LEU A 47 -8.57 9.43 -6.41
CA LEU A 47 -9.43 8.40 -6.99
C LEU A 47 -10.59 8.06 -6.07
N ILE A 48 -10.28 7.86 -4.79
CA ILE A 48 -11.26 7.60 -3.74
C ILE A 48 -12.16 8.82 -3.56
N GLU A 49 -11.61 10.04 -3.55
CA GLU A 49 -12.41 11.26 -3.48
C GLU A 49 -13.43 11.38 -4.63
N LYS A 50 -13.02 11.11 -5.85
CA LYS A 50 -13.94 11.11 -7.01
C LYS A 50 -15.06 10.10 -6.83
N MET A 51 -14.76 8.93 -6.29
CA MET A 51 -15.73 7.87 -6.07
C MET A 51 -16.67 8.20 -4.90
N VAL A 52 -16.14 8.73 -3.81
CA VAL A 52 -16.90 9.12 -2.61
C VAL A 52 -17.80 10.32 -2.86
N ASN A 53 -17.39 11.25 -3.72
CA ASN A 53 -18.18 12.42 -4.09
C ASN A 53 -19.17 12.15 -5.26
N ASP A 54 -19.21 10.92 -5.78
CA ASP A 54 -20.22 10.50 -6.75
C ASP A 54 -21.61 10.56 -6.09
N PRO A 55 -22.55 11.40 -6.58
CA PRO A 55 -23.86 11.56 -5.98
C PRO A 55 -24.81 10.37 -6.21
N SER A 56 -24.40 9.42 -7.05
CA SER A 56 -25.21 8.24 -7.33
C SER A 56 -25.30 7.31 -6.12
N THR A 57 -26.41 6.60 -5.99
CA THR A 57 -26.56 5.57 -4.96
C THR A 57 -25.44 4.53 -5.10
N PRO A 58 -24.73 4.18 -4.01
CA PRO A 58 -23.67 3.18 -4.05
C PRO A 58 -24.18 1.84 -4.57
N THR A 59 -23.50 1.29 -5.56
CA THR A 59 -23.73 -0.05 -6.12
C THR A 59 -22.43 -0.83 -6.15
N PHE A 60 -22.48 -2.12 -6.42
CA PHE A 60 -21.27 -2.93 -6.62
C PHE A 60 -20.42 -2.34 -7.75
N GLU A 61 -21.02 -1.95 -8.86
CA GLU A 61 -20.35 -1.48 -10.08
C GLU A 61 -19.66 -0.13 -9.85
N ASN A 62 -20.34 0.84 -9.22
CA ASN A 62 -19.77 2.18 -9.03
C ASN A 62 -18.90 2.30 -7.77
N THR A 63 -18.73 1.22 -7.01
CA THR A 63 -17.94 1.19 -5.78
C THR A 63 -16.81 0.16 -5.88
N LEU A 64 -17.12 -1.14 -5.78
CA LEU A 64 -16.07 -2.17 -5.76
C LEU A 64 -15.49 -2.47 -7.13
N ALA A 65 -16.34 -2.68 -8.14
CA ALA A 65 -15.87 -2.97 -9.49
C ALA A 65 -15.04 -1.79 -10.05
N ARG A 66 -15.42 -0.55 -9.72
CA ARG A 66 -14.67 0.63 -10.16
C ARG A 66 -13.28 0.71 -9.53
N VAL A 67 -13.13 0.37 -8.23
CA VAL A 67 -11.81 0.31 -7.57
C VAL A 67 -10.94 -0.77 -8.20
N ASP A 68 -11.53 -1.95 -8.45
CA ASP A 68 -10.81 -3.09 -9.01
C ASP A 68 -10.40 -2.82 -10.47
N VAL A 69 -11.29 -2.28 -11.30
CA VAL A 69 -11.01 -1.93 -12.71
C VAL A 69 -9.98 -0.80 -12.80
N GLU A 70 -10.16 0.28 -12.02
CA GLU A 70 -9.21 1.40 -12.06
C GLU A 70 -7.84 1.01 -11.50
N LYS A 71 -7.77 0.10 -10.52
CA LYS A 71 -6.52 -0.53 -10.07
C LYS A 71 -5.96 -1.53 -11.10
N GLY A 72 -6.82 -2.30 -11.76
CA GLY A 72 -6.42 -3.29 -12.77
C GLY A 72 -5.92 -2.68 -14.08
N GLU A 73 -6.50 -1.57 -14.55
CA GLU A 73 -5.99 -0.81 -15.70
C GLU A 73 -4.66 -0.11 -15.40
N ARG A 74 -4.39 0.12 -14.11
CA ARG A 74 -3.12 0.62 -13.59
C ARG A 74 -2.21 -0.54 -13.14
N TYR A 75 -2.01 -1.56 -13.97
CA TYR A 75 -1.07 -2.66 -13.67
C TYR A 75 0.33 -2.17 -13.26
N TYR A 76 0.56 -0.86 -13.36
CA TYR A 76 1.71 -0.11 -12.89
C TYR A 76 1.32 1.04 -11.96
N ASP A 77 0.34 0.83 -11.06
CA ASP A 77 0.04 1.84 -10.06
C ASP A 77 1.33 2.19 -9.30
N LEU A 78 1.58 3.48 -9.18
CA LEU A 78 2.80 3.99 -8.57
C LEU A 78 2.96 3.45 -7.15
N LEU A 79 1.87 3.39 -6.38
CA LEU A 79 1.91 2.92 -5.01
C LEU A 79 2.25 1.43 -4.93
N ASP A 80 1.63 0.58 -5.75
CA ASP A 80 1.93 -0.85 -5.81
C ASP A 80 3.37 -1.11 -6.27
N ARG A 81 3.82 -0.36 -7.27
CA ARG A 81 5.18 -0.48 -7.79
C ARG A 81 6.23 -0.10 -6.74
N VAL A 82 6.08 1.06 -6.10
CA VAL A 82 7.03 1.50 -5.07
C VAL A 82 7.00 0.60 -3.84
N SER A 83 5.81 0.15 -3.41
CA SER A 83 5.65 -0.76 -2.27
C SER A 83 6.33 -2.11 -2.52
N THR A 84 6.17 -2.66 -3.71
CA THR A 84 6.81 -3.93 -4.10
C THR A 84 8.34 -3.82 -4.08
N VAL A 85 8.88 -2.77 -4.73
CA VAL A 85 10.34 -2.55 -4.77
C VAL A 85 10.89 -2.30 -3.37
N PHE A 86 10.19 -1.50 -2.56
CA PHE A 86 10.57 -1.20 -1.18
C PHE A 86 10.58 -2.46 -0.31
N SER A 87 9.55 -3.31 -0.41
CA SER A 87 9.48 -4.57 0.32
C SER A 87 10.63 -5.52 -0.05
N CYS A 88 10.99 -5.58 -1.33
CA CYS A 88 12.16 -6.35 -1.78
C CYS A 88 13.45 -5.82 -1.16
N MET A 89 13.62 -4.50 -1.08
CA MET A 89 14.80 -3.88 -0.45
C MET A 89 14.86 -4.17 1.05
N LEU A 90 13.77 -4.00 1.78
CA LEU A 90 13.70 -4.33 3.22
C LEU A 90 14.02 -5.81 3.50
N SER A 91 13.67 -6.70 2.59
CA SER A 91 13.94 -8.14 2.72
C SER A 91 15.39 -8.50 2.41
N ALA A 92 16.05 -7.75 1.52
CA ALA A 92 17.41 -8.03 1.06
C ALA A 92 18.45 -7.33 1.93
N GLU A 93 18.25 -6.06 2.22
CA GLU A 93 19.17 -5.23 3.00
C GLU A 93 18.38 -4.10 3.66
N THR A 94 18.45 -4.01 5.00
CA THR A 94 17.79 -2.96 5.78
C THR A 94 18.83 -2.02 6.37
N ASN A 95 18.45 -0.74 6.52
CA ASN A 95 19.22 0.28 7.24
C ASN A 95 18.24 1.20 7.99
N ASP A 96 18.78 2.04 8.87
CA ASP A 96 17.99 2.91 9.76
C ASP A 96 17.03 3.84 8.99
N GLU A 97 17.43 4.31 7.80
CA GLU A 97 16.60 5.19 6.98
C GLU A 97 15.40 4.44 6.38
N LEU A 98 15.64 3.23 5.86
CA LEU A 98 14.58 2.38 5.32
C LEU A 98 13.62 1.91 6.42
N ASP A 99 14.16 1.57 7.59
CA ASP A 99 13.36 1.17 8.75
C ASP A 99 12.49 2.33 9.27
N ALA A 100 13.03 3.54 9.35
CA ALA A 100 12.27 4.74 9.72
C ALA A 100 11.16 5.06 8.71
N LEU A 101 11.45 4.89 7.42
CA LEU A 101 10.46 5.09 6.35
C LEU A 101 9.34 4.04 6.43
N ALA A 102 9.67 2.76 6.67
CA ALA A 102 8.67 1.70 6.84
C ALA A 102 7.69 1.99 7.99
N GLN A 103 8.20 2.54 9.11
CA GLN A 103 7.36 2.95 10.24
C GLN A 103 6.44 4.14 9.92
N LYS A 104 6.87 5.04 9.03
CA LYS A 104 6.12 6.25 8.64
C LYS A 104 4.95 5.93 7.70
N MET A 105 5.11 4.89 6.85
CA MET A 105 4.14 4.55 5.81
C MET A 105 3.06 3.58 6.31
N SER A 106 2.39 3.95 7.40
CA SER A 106 1.24 3.19 7.95
C SER A 106 0.02 3.28 7.02
N PRO A 107 -0.76 2.21 6.85
CA PRO A 107 -1.96 2.25 6.02
C PRO A 107 -3.00 3.23 6.57
N ILE A 108 -3.49 4.11 5.68
CA ILE A 108 -4.52 5.10 5.99
C ILE A 108 -5.90 4.44 5.91
N LEU A 109 -6.65 4.53 7.01
CA LEU A 109 -8.02 4.04 7.07
C LEU A 109 -8.97 5.00 6.34
N ASN A 110 -9.63 4.53 5.28
CA ASN A 110 -10.57 5.36 4.52
C ASN A 110 -12.02 5.09 4.97
N GLU A 111 -12.51 5.91 5.89
CA GLU A 111 -13.87 5.78 6.47
C GLU A 111 -14.96 5.94 5.42
N LYS A 112 -14.85 6.92 4.54
CA LYS A 112 -15.88 7.21 3.52
C LYS A 112 -16.00 6.08 2.50
N LEU A 113 -14.88 5.46 2.12
CA LEU A 113 -14.91 4.28 1.25
C LEU A 113 -15.59 3.10 1.95
N PHE A 114 -15.30 2.91 3.23
CA PHE A 114 -15.97 1.87 4.02
C PHE A 114 -17.47 2.09 4.11
N GLU A 115 -17.95 3.33 4.32
CA GLU A 115 -19.38 3.64 4.33
C GLU A 115 -20.07 3.22 3.02
N ARG A 116 -19.45 3.45 1.87
CA ARG A 116 -19.98 3.02 0.57
C ARG A 116 -19.97 1.51 0.42
N ILE A 117 -18.88 0.83 0.79
CA ILE A 117 -18.78 -0.63 0.75
C ILE A 117 -19.83 -1.25 1.68
N LYS A 118 -19.97 -0.70 2.89
CA LYS A 118 -20.98 -1.14 3.86
C LYS A 118 -22.39 -0.97 3.32
N TYR A 119 -22.69 0.15 2.65
CA TYR A 119 -23.98 0.35 2.02
C TYR A 119 -24.29 -0.73 0.97
N VAL A 120 -23.33 -1.04 0.10
CA VAL A 120 -23.48 -2.11 -0.91
C VAL A 120 -23.63 -3.48 -0.25
N TYR A 121 -22.90 -3.73 0.84
CA TYR A 121 -22.99 -4.98 1.60
C TYR A 121 -24.39 -5.19 2.22
N ASP A 122 -24.94 -4.13 2.81
CA ASP A 122 -26.24 -4.15 3.48
C ASP A 122 -27.43 -4.08 2.48
N HIS A 123 -27.23 -3.52 1.28
CA HIS A 123 -28.27 -3.23 0.29
C HIS A 123 -27.84 -3.63 -1.12
N PRO A 124 -27.65 -4.92 -1.41
CA PRO A 124 -27.29 -5.35 -2.76
C PRO A 124 -28.38 -4.96 -3.76
N ASN A 125 -28.00 -4.25 -4.82
CA ASN A 125 -28.92 -3.74 -5.85
C ASN A 125 -29.38 -4.84 -6.84
N ARG A 126 -28.73 -6.01 -6.84
CA ARG A 126 -29.01 -7.19 -7.63
C ARG A 126 -28.43 -8.44 -6.97
N GLU A 127 -28.75 -9.60 -7.51
CA GLU A 127 -28.06 -10.83 -7.15
C GLU A 127 -26.62 -10.78 -7.69
N LEU A 128 -25.63 -11.00 -6.82
CA LEU A 128 -24.21 -11.00 -7.15
C LEU A 128 -23.77 -12.42 -7.54
N THR A 129 -22.78 -12.51 -8.44
CA THR A 129 -22.13 -13.80 -8.70
C THR A 129 -21.32 -14.24 -7.47
N PRO A 130 -20.95 -15.52 -7.36
CA PRO A 130 -20.13 -16.01 -6.25
C PRO A 130 -18.80 -15.26 -6.10
N GLU A 131 -18.18 -14.86 -7.22
CA GLU A 131 -16.93 -14.11 -7.25
C GLU A 131 -17.13 -12.67 -6.75
N GLU A 132 -18.18 -12.00 -7.22
CA GLU A 132 -18.56 -10.66 -6.78
C GLU A 132 -18.91 -10.63 -5.30
N GLN A 133 -19.66 -11.63 -4.82
CA GLN A 133 -20.00 -11.78 -3.42
C GLN A 133 -18.72 -12.01 -2.56
N MET A 134 -17.79 -12.83 -3.07
CA MET A 134 -16.52 -13.05 -2.39
C MET A 134 -15.69 -11.77 -2.31
N LEU A 135 -15.62 -10.98 -3.39
CA LEU A 135 -14.92 -9.71 -3.43
C LEU A 135 -15.53 -8.73 -2.42
N LEU A 136 -16.87 -8.60 -2.43
CA LEU A 136 -17.60 -7.74 -1.48
C LEU A 136 -17.33 -8.14 -0.02
N ASN A 137 -17.44 -9.45 0.29
CA ASN A 137 -17.19 -9.96 1.64
C ASN A 137 -15.74 -9.72 2.08
N LYS A 138 -14.76 -10.02 1.23
CA LYS A 138 -13.34 -9.78 1.55
C LYS A 138 -13.03 -8.29 1.76
N SER A 139 -13.60 -7.42 0.94
CA SER A 139 -13.43 -5.97 1.08
C SER A 139 -14.03 -5.48 2.39
N TYR A 140 -15.28 -5.86 2.69
CA TYR A 140 -15.95 -5.52 3.94
C TYR A 140 -15.17 -6.03 5.16
N ASP A 141 -14.83 -7.33 5.19
CA ASP A 141 -14.07 -7.94 6.27
C ASP A 141 -12.69 -7.30 6.45
N GLY A 142 -12.03 -6.90 5.37
CA GLY A 142 -10.77 -6.17 5.41
C GLY A 142 -10.89 -4.87 6.19
N PHE A 143 -11.91 -4.06 5.90
CA PHE A 143 -12.19 -2.82 6.63
C PHE A 143 -12.58 -3.06 8.09
N VAL A 144 -13.42 -4.07 8.35
CA VAL A 144 -13.81 -4.43 9.73
C VAL A 144 -12.59 -4.84 10.57
N ARG A 145 -11.72 -5.68 10.02
CA ARG A 145 -10.47 -6.09 10.68
C ARG A 145 -9.51 -4.93 10.90
N SER A 146 -9.53 -3.93 10.02
CA SER A 146 -8.76 -2.69 10.17
C SER A 146 -9.41 -1.71 11.17
N GLY A 147 -10.51 -2.10 11.81
CA GLY A 147 -11.15 -1.32 12.87
C GLY A 147 -12.16 -0.29 12.38
N ALA A 148 -12.69 -0.41 11.15
CA ALA A 148 -13.64 0.56 10.60
C ALA A 148 -14.93 0.71 11.42
N LEU A 149 -15.35 -0.36 12.12
CA LEU A 149 -16.53 -0.36 13.00
C LEU A 149 -16.23 0.11 14.44
N LEU A 150 -14.98 0.33 14.80
CA LEU A 150 -14.61 0.76 16.13
C LEU A 150 -14.93 2.24 16.34
N ASP A 151 -15.25 2.60 17.56
CA ASP A 151 -15.34 4.01 17.98
C ASP A 151 -13.95 4.67 18.01
N ALA A 152 -13.89 5.97 18.25
CA ALA A 152 -12.64 6.73 18.27
C ALA A 152 -11.62 6.17 19.29
N SER A 153 -12.09 5.71 20.45
CA SER A 153 -11.21 5.10 21.46
C SER A 153 -10.66 3.76 21.01
N GLY A 154 -11.52 2.91 20.43
CA GLY A 154 -11.12 1.61 19.90
C GLY A 154 -10.15 1.74 18.71
N LYS A 155 -10.38 2.70 17.82
CA LYS A 155 -9.46 3.01 16.71
C LYS A 155 -8.08 3.44 17.20
N GLU A 156 -8.02 4.29 18.22
CA GLU A 156 -6.75 4.72 18.81
C GLU A 156 -6.01 3.56 19.51
N GLN A 157 -6.74 2.67 20.19
CA GLN A 157 -6.14 1.47 20.78
C GLN A 157 -5.63 0.52 19.70
N LEU A 158 -6.41 0.27 18.65
CA LEU A 158 -5.99 -0.57 17.53
C LEU A 158 -4.74 0.00 16.84
N ARG A 159 -4.69 1.33 16.61
CA ARG A 159 -3.54 2.01 16.05
C ARG A 159 -2.26 1.73 16.85
N LYS A 160 -2.32 1.93 18.18
CA LYS A 160 -1.19 1.66 19.09
C LYS A 160 -0.74 0.20 19.05
N LEU A 161 -1.69 -0.74 19.08
CA LEU A 161 -1.38 -2.17 19.02
C LEU A 161 -0.76 -2.55 17.66
N THR A 162 -1.24 -1.97 16.59
CA THR A 162 -0.71 -2.21 15.23
C THR A 162 0.71 -1.64 15.10
N GLU A 163 0.96 -0.45 15.64
CA GLU A 163 2.31 0.14 15.69
C GLU A 163 3.26 -0.74 16.49
N GLU A 164 2.86 -1.17 17.69
CA GLU A 164 3.66 -2.06 18.53
C GLU A 164 3.91 -3.42 17.85
N ALA A 165 2.89 -4.03 17.24
CA ALA A 165 3.03 -5.28 16.51
C ALA A 165 3.98 -5.14 15.32
N SER A 166 3.92 -4.02 14.59
CA SER A 166 4.82 -3.72 13.46
C SER A 166 6.27 -3.57 13.93
N MET A 167 6.49 -2.87 15.05
CA MET A 167 7.80 -2.73 15.67
C MET A 167 8.38 -4.08 16.09
N LEU A 168 7.57 -4.93 16.75
CA LEU A 168 7.98 -6.26 17.19
C LEU A 168 8.28 -7.18 16.00
N ALA A 169 7.48 -7.12 14.92
CA ALA A 169 7.71 -7.88 13.71
C ALA A 169 9.04 -7.48 13.02
N LEU A 170 9.32 -6.18 12.96
CA LEU A 170 10.57 -5.67 12.43
C LEU A 170 11.75 -6.15 13.28
N GLN A 171 11.67 -6.00 14.60
CA GLN A 171 12.71 -6.46 15.53
C GLN A 171 12.94 -7.98 15.42
N PHE A 172 11.87 -8.76 15.29
CA PHE A 172 11.99 -10.20 15.06
C PHE A 172 12.75 -10.51 13.78
N SER A 173 12.39 -9.84 12.67
CA SER A 173 13.06 -10.01 11.39
C SER A 173 14.55 -9.63 11.44
N GLN A 174 14.88 -8.55 12.13
CA GLN A 174 16.28 -8.13 12.34
C GLN A 174 17.04 -9.15 13.18
N ASN A 175 16.44 -9.70 14.23
CA ASN A 175 17.04 -10.74 15.06
C ASN A 175 17.31 -12.01 14.26
N VAL A 176 16.33 -12.47 13.46
CA VAL A 176 16.51 -13.64 12.56
C VAL A 176 17.65 -13.41 11.59
N LEU A 177 17.72 -12.24 10.96
CA LEU A 177 18.78 -11.89 10.02
C LEU A 177 20.16 -11.89 10.70
N LYS A 178 20.24 -11.32 11.90
CA LYS A 178 21.48 -11.29 12.70
C LYS A 178 21.96 -12.69 13.06
N GLU A 179 21.07 -13.53 13.56
CA GLU A 179 21.40 -14.92 13.92
C GLU A 179 21.76 -15.76 12.69
N THR A 180 21.06 -15.58 11.56
CA THR A 180 21.41 -16.25 10.29
C THR A 180 22.77 -15.85 9.77
N LYS A 181 23.16 -14.57 9.88
CA LYS A 181 24.50 -14.09 9.50
C LYS A 181 25.60 -14.61 10.44
N ALA A 182 25.27 -14.91 11.69
CA ALA A 182 26.21 -15.46 12.67
C ALA A 182 26.34 -17.00 12.59
N LEU A 183 25.49 -17.67 11.80
CA LEU A 183 25.50 -19.12 11.67
C LEU A 183 26.69 -19.56 10.79
N GLU A 184 27.67 -20.24 11.38
CA GLU A 184 28.74 -20.92 10.66
C GLU A 184 28.40 -22.39 10.47
N LEU A 185 28.25 -22.85 9.23
CA LEU A 185 28.03 -24.26 8.92
C LEU A 185 29.39 -24.94 8.65
N HIS A 186 29.88 -25.74 9.59
CA HIS A 186 31.04 -26.60 9.37
C HIS A 186 30.60 -27.91 8.69
N ILE A 187 30.92 -28.05 7.40
CA ILE A 187 30.72 -29.31 6.68
C ILE A 187 32.00 -30.13 6.86
N THR A 188 31.90 -31.27 7.54
CA THR A 188 32.98 -32.26 7.69
C THR A 188 32.82 -33.37 6.67
#